data_c08f4d38ebeae96db873d049652fc7a3
#
_entry.id   c08f4d38ebeae96db873d049652fc7a3
#
_cell.length_a   1.000
_cell.length_b   1.000
_cell.length_c   1.000
_cell.angle_alpha   90.00
_cell.angle_beta   90.00
_cell.angle_gamma   90.00
#
_symmetry.space_group_name_H-M   'P 1'
#
loop_
_entity.id
_entity.type
_entity.pdbx_description
1 polymer ?
#
loop_
_entity_poly.entity_id
_entity_poly.type
_entity_poly.pdbx_seq_one_letter_code
_entity_poly.pdbx_strand_id
1 'polypeptide(L)'
;VLASTLELARAGREHGYAVPAVNVLDDLSLRAVVEAAVAARSPLIVQVSVKTVRSVGTELMTTMFRLATKDAPVPVALHLDHCPDRAVISDVVAAGWSSVLFDASDRGLATAERETAEVVAQAHAAGVEVESEIENIIGVEDGVGSDVALHAYSVQELADVAQRTGVDLVAPQLGTAHGEYKAAPVLRPDRARELAALTDRPIVLHGGTGLRAEDFRAFIDAGCSKINISTAVKTSYMRSAEEHLAGARASGRWDPPSMFRDISAAVQAAVAGHIEEFGSAGRA
;
A
#
# COMPACT_ATOMS: atom_id res chain seq x y z
N VAL A 1 -18.54 7.37 1.19
CA VAL A 1 -17.88 8.10 0.06
C VAL A 1 -16.43 7.65 0.03
N LEU A 2 -15.90 7.38 -1.15
CA LEU A 2 -14.50 7.02 -1.36
C LEU A 2 -13.59 8.20 -0.90
N ALA A 3 -12.60 7.95 -0.04
CA ALA A 3 -11.69 8.97 0.44
C ALA A 3 -10.55 9.24 -0.57
N SER A 4 -9.99 10.43 -0.52
CA SER A 4 -8.78 10.79 -1.28
C SER A 4 -7.54 10.19 -0.60
N THR A 5 -6.73 9.45 -1.32
CA THR A 5 -5.44 8.92 -0.84
C THR A 5 -4.49 10.07 -0.49
N LEU A 6 -4.46 11.11 -1.34
CA LEU A 6 -3.63 12.29 -1.15
C LEU A 6 -3.99 13.07 0.12
N GLU A 7 -5.29 13.31 0.35
CA GLU A 7 -5.74 14.03 1.55
C GLU A 7 -5.43 13.24 2.82
N LEU A 8 -5.64 11.91 2.80
CA LEU A 8 -5.28 11.05 3.93
C LEU A 8 -3.78 11.10 4.23
N ALA A 9 -2.94 10.97 3.21
CA ALA A 9 -1.48 11.01 3.37
C ALA A 9 -0.98 12.40 3.79
N ARG A 10 -1.58 13.50 3.30
CA ARG A 10 -1.28 14.86 3.74
C ARG A 10 -1.60 15.07 5.21
N ALA A 11 -2.78 14.62 5.65
CA ALA A 11 -3.16 14.66 7.06
C ALA A 11 -2.18 13.87 7.95
N GLY A 12 -1.74 12.69 7.49
CA GLY A 12 -0.69 11.91 8.16
C GLY A 12 0.60 12.70 8.32
N ARG A 13 1.08 13.33 7.25
CA ARG A 13 2.29 14.15 7.27
C ARG A 13 2.16 15.36 8.21
N GLU A 14 1.03 16.07 8.16
CA GLU A 14 0.78 17.25 8.98
C GLU A 14 0.72 16.92 10.47
N HIS A 15 0.11 15.78 10.81
CA HIS A 15 -0.12 15.39 12.20
C HIS A 15 0.83 14.34 12.75
N GLY A 16 1.88 13.96 12.00
CA GLY A 16 2.96 13.10 12.47
C GLY A 16 2.56 11.64 12.68
N TYR A 17 1.72 11.09 11.81
CA TYR A 17 1.40 9.66 11.72
C TYR A 17 1.47 9.17 10.27
N ALA A 18 1.44 7.87 10.05
CA ALA A 18 1.27 7.33 8.70
C ALA A 18 -0.05 6.58 8.56
N VAL A 19 -0.69 6.74 7.38
CA VAL A 19 -1.89 5.99 7.03
C VAL A 19 -1.49 4.57 6.63
N PRO A 20 -2.08 3.53 7.25
CA PRO A 20 -1.86 2.16 6.81
C PRO A 20 -2.46 1.94 5.42
N ALA A 21 -1.62 1.47 4.50
CA ALA A 21 -2.00 1.10 3.16
C ALA A 21 -1.86 -0.43 3.04
N VAL A 22 -2.99 -1.13 3.05
CA VAL A 22 -3.03 -2.56 3.33
C VAL A 22 -3.54 -3.35 2.13
N ASN A 23 -2.71 -4.28 1.63
CA ASN A 23 -3.08 -5.14 0.52
C ASN A 23 -4.13 -6.18 0.93
N VAL A 24 -5.22 -6.25 0.15
CA VAL A 24 -6.27 -7.24 0.31
C VAL A 24 -6.27 -8.23 -0.87
N LEU A 25 -6.79 -9.43 -0.65
CA LEU A 25 -6.73 -10.56 -1.58
C LEU A 25 -8.12 -11.00 -2.05
N ASP A 26 -9.12 -10.88 -1.15
CA ASP A 26 -10.47 -11.36 -1.30
C ASP A 26 -11.43 -10.58 -0.37
N ASP A 27 -12.69 -11.01 -0.31
CA ASP A 27 -13.70 -10.40 0.56
C ASP A 27 -13.42 -10.60 2.06
N LEU A 28 -12.77 -11.70 2.44
CA LEU A 28 -12.41 -11.97 3.85
C LEU A 28 -11.37 -10.98 4.34
N SER A 29 -10.26 -10.86 3.63
CA SER A 29 -9.18 -9.92 3.96
C SER A 29 -9.67 -8.48 3.88
N LEU A 30 -10.47 -8.13 2.87
CA LEU A 30 -11.04 -6.79 2.72
C LEU A 30 -11.88 -6.39 3.94
N ARG A 31 -12.83 -7.24 4.36
CA ARG A 31 -13.67 -6.96 5.53
C ARG A 31 -12.83 -6.88 6.81
N ALA A 32 -11.91 -7.82 7.01
CA ALA A 32 -11.04 -7.86 8.18
C ALA A 32 -10.22 -6.57 8.32
N VAL A 33 -9.65 -6.07 7.23
CA VAL A 33 -8.87 -4.83 7.20
C VAL A 33 -9.73 -3.60 7.51
N VAL A 34 -10.93 -3.51 6.92
CA VAL A 34 -11.88 -2.41 7.19
C VAL A 34 -12.36 -2.45 8.64
N GLU A 35 -12.72 -3.63 9.17
CA GLU A 35 -13.17 -3.80 10.55
C GLU A 35 -12.07 -3.42 11.56
N ALA A 36 -10.80 -3.75 11.28
CA ALA A 36 -9.66 -3.32 12.11
C ALA A 36 -9.54 -1.78 12.14
N ALA A 37 -9.64 -1.12 10.98
CA ALA A 37 -9.58 0.33 10.88
C ALA A 37 -10.74 1.01 11.61
N VAL A 38 -11.96 0.48 11.48
CA VAL A 38 -13.15 0.98 12.20
C VAL A 38 -12.98 0.84 13.70
N ALA A 39 -12.55 -0.32 14.19
CA ALA A 39 -12.34 -0.58 15.62
C ALA A 39 -11.30 0.38 16.23
N ALA A 40 -10.22 0.67 15.48
CA ALA A 40 -9.17 1.58 15.89
C ALA A 40 -9.47 3.07 15.61
N ARG A 41 -10.59 3.39 14.93
CA ARG A 41 -10.88 4.73 14.43
C ARG A 41 -9.71 5.32 13.63
N SER A 42 -9.17 4.53 12.70
CA SER A 42 -8.03 4.89 11.86
C SER A 42 -8.47 5.18 10.42
N PRO A 43 -7.90 6.18 9.74
CA PRO A 43 -7.99 6.25 8.30
C PRO A 43 -7.32 5.02 7.68
N LEU A 44 -7.75 4.63 6.47
CA LEU A 44 -7.26 3.42 5.81
C LEU A 44 -7.13 3.63 4.30
N ILE A 45 -6.07 3.08 3.72
CA ILE A 45 -5.95 2.87 2.28
C ILE A 45 -6.00 1.36 2.04
N VAL A 46 -7.08 0.89 1.41
CA VAL A 46 -7.17 -0.48 0.90
C VAL A 46 -6.37 -0.55 -0.38
N GLN A 47 -5.36 -1.41 -0.43
CA GLN A 47 -4.54 -1.64 -1.62
C GLN A 47 -4.90 -2.95 -2.29
N VAL A 48 -4.79 -2.98 -3.62
CA VAL A 48 -4.98 -4.19 -4.43
C VAL A 48 -3.85 -4.29 -5.43
N SER A 49 -3.09 -5.38 -5.38
CA SER A 49 -2.01 -5.62 -6.34
C SER A 49 -2.55 -5.93 -7.73
N VAL A 50 -1.74 -5.69 -8.76
CA VAL A 50 -2.09 -6.02 -10.15
C VAL A 50 -2.43 -7.52 -10.31
N LYS A 51 -1.76 -8.40 -9.56
CA LYS A 51 -2.04 -9.83 -9.55
C LYS A 51 -3.43 -10.15 -9.02
N THR A 52 -3.84 -9.49 -7.93
CA THR A 52 -5.18 -9.65 -7.36
C THR A 52 -6.25 -9.09 -8.29
N VAL A 53 -6.03 -7.90 -8.89
CA VAL A 53 -6.94 -7.34 -9.90
C VAL A 53 -7.14 -8.29 -11.07
N ARG A 54 -6.08 -8.89 -11.59
CA ARG A 54 -6.18 -9.87 -12.69
C ARG A 54 -6.90 -11.16 -12.29
N SER A 55 -6.84 -11.56 -11.03
CA SER A 55 -7.50 -12.76 -10.51
C SER A 55 -8.98 -12.55 -10.22
N VAL A 56 -9.31 -11.42 -9.60
CA VAL A 56 -10.68 -11.11 -9.13
C VAL A 56 -11.48 -10.32 -10.16
N GLY A 57 -10.83 -9.45 -10.91
CA GLY A 57 -11.45 -8.48 -11.82
C GLY A 57 -11.74 -7.14 -11.14
N THR A 58 -11.52 -6.05 -11.90
CA THR A 58 -11.69 -4.66 -11.40
C THR A 58 -13.12 -4.40 -10.91
N GLU A 59 -14.13 -4.84 -11.67
CA GLU A 59 -15.54 -4.59 -11.34
C GLU A 59 -15.95 -5.28 -10.02
N LEU A 60 -15.59 -6.56 -9.85
CA LEU A 60 -15.92 -7.31 -8.64
C LEU A 60 -15.20 -6.72 -7.42
N MET A 61 -13.91 -6.41 -7.55
CA MET A 61 -13.14 -5.78 -6.47
C MET A 61 -13.74 -4.42 -6.06
N THR A 62 -14.10 -3.59 -7.03
CA THR A 62 -14.75 -2.29 -6.79
C THR A 62 -16.08 -2.47 -6.05
N THR A 63 -16.88 -3.47 -6.45
CA THR A 63 -18.18 -3.77 -5.82
C THR A 63 -18.00 -4.26 -4.39
N MET A 64 -17.08 -5.19 -4.15
CA MET A 64 -16.77 -5.69 -2.81
C MET A 64 -16.31 -4.55 -1.90
N PHE A 65 -15.40 -3.69 -2.37
CA PHE A 65 -14.95 -2.52 -1.63
C PHE A 65 -16.10 -1.59 -1.26
N ARG A 66 -16.95 -1.20 -2.21
CA ARG A 66 -18.10 -0.33 -1.98
C ARG A 66 -19.07 -0.91 -0.94
N LEU A 67 -19.30 -2.22 -0.96
CA LEU A 67 -20.16 -2.90 0.00
C LEU A 67 -19.52 -2.98 1.40
N ALA A 68 -18.22 -3.27 1.46
CA ALA A 68 -17.50 -3.36 2.74
C ALA A 68 -17.35 -2.01 3.45
N THR A 69 -17.31 -0.90 2.70
CA THR A 69 -17.04 0.44 3.25
C THR A 69 -18.23 1.37 3.32
N LYS A 70 -19.44 0.95 2.82
CA LYS A 70 -20.61 1.83 2.70
C LYS A 70 -21.06 2.49 4.00
N ASP A 71 -20.92 1.79 5.12
CA ASP A 71 -21.32 2.24 6.46
C ASP A 71 -20.10 2.45 7.39
N ALA A 72 -18.88 2.43 6.85
CA ALA A 72 -17.69 2.65 7.65
C ALA A 72 -17.62 4.11 8.14
N PRO A 73 -17.49 4.34 9.46
CA PRO A 73 -17.44 5.67 10.04
C PRO A 73 -16.04 6.31 9.94
N VAL A 74 -15.12 5.65 9.26
CA VAL A 74 -13.73 6.09 9.02
C VAL A 74 -13.51 6.33 7.53
N PRO A 75 -12.62 7.24 7.13
CA PRO A 75 -12.31 7.46 5.73
C PRO A 75 -11.48 6.30 5.18
N VAL A 76 -11.92 5.74 4.04
CA VAL A 76 -11.26 4.62 3.36
C VAL A 76 -11.06 4.95 1.89
N ALA A 77 -9.80 4.87 1.43
CA ALA A 77 -9.43 5.00 0.02
C ALA A 77 -9.20 3.62 -0.61
N LEU A 78 -9.35 3.53 -1.93
CA LEU A 78 -9.06 2.34 -2.72
C LEU A 78 -7.92 2.62 -3.70
N HIS A 79 -6.85 1.84 -3.66
CA HIS A 79 -5.61 2.09 -4.37
C HIS A 79 -5.12 0.87 -5.16
N LEU A 80 -4.69 1.08 -6.40
CA LEU A 80 -3.99 0.07 -7.19
C LEU A 80 -2.49 0.10 -6.84
N ASP A 81 -1.96 -1.01 -6.35
CA ASP A 81 -0.60 -1.15 -5.88
C ASP A 81 0.30 -1.78 -6.96
N HIS A 82 1.51 -1.25 -7.15
CA HIS A 82 2.55 -1.70 -8.09
C HIS A 82 2.05 -2.14 -9.46
N CYS A 83 1.68 -1.20 -10.30
CA CYS A 83 1.19 -1.52 -11.63
C CYS A 83 2.05 -0.89 -12.75
N PRO A 84 2.86 -1.69 -13.47
CA PRO A 84 3.56 -1.24 -14.67
C PRO A 84 2.68 -1.30 -15.93
N ASP A 85 1.48 -1.90 -15.86
CA ASP A 85 0.58 -2.17 -16.99
C ASP A 85 -0.46 -1.04 -17.15
N ARG A 86 -0.30 -0.25 -18.18
CA ARG A 86 -1.17 0.89 -18.47
C ARG A 86 -2.62 0.50 -18.82
N ALA A 87 -2.86 -0.72 -19.31
CA ALA A 87 -4.22 -1.18 -19.58
C ALA A 87 -4.97 -1.43 -18.26
N VAL A 88 -4.33 -2.07 -17.29
CA VAL A 88 -4.92 -2.27 -15.95
C VAL A 88 -5.14 -0.92 -15.24
N ILE A 89 -4.20 0.02 -15.36
CA ILE A 89 -4.38 1.39 -14.82
C ILE A 89 -5.62 2.04 -15.46
N SER A 90 -5.78 1.95 -16.77
CA SER A 90 -6.94 2.51 -17.49
C SER A 90 -8.27 1.93 -16.99
N ASP A 91 -8.33 0.62 -16.78
CA ASP A 91 -9.52 -0.07 -16.26
C ASP A 91 -9.87 0.39 -14.84
N VAL A 92 -8.85 0.52 -13.98
CA VAL A 92 -9.01 0.96 -12.60
C VAL A 92 -9.42 2.45 -12.52
N VAL A 93 -8.82 3.30 -13.35
CA VAL A 93 -9.19 4.71 -13.48
C VAL A 93 -10.64 4.85 -13.94
N ALA A 94 -11.07 4.06 -14.94
CA ALA A 94 -12.46 4.06 -15.41
C ALA A 94 -13.44 3.56 -14.33
N ALA A 95 -13.02 2.65 -13.44
CA ALA A 95 -13.82 2.18 -12.31
C ALA A 95 -13.93 3.21 -11.16
N GLY A 96 -13.17 4.31 -11.23
CA GLY A 96 -13.20 5.42 -10.28
C GLY A 96 -12.60 5.06 -8.92
N TRP A 97 -11.44 4.37 -8.90
CA TRP A 97 -10.67 4.16 -7.66
C TRP A 97 -10.07 5.50 -7.18
N SER A 98 -9.63 5.57 -5.91
CA SER A 98 -9.05 6.80 -5.35
C SER A 98 -7.71 7.14 -6.00
N SER A 99 -6.86 6.13 -6.20
CA SER A 99 -5.50 6.33 -6.68
C SER A 99 -4.91 5.07 -7.31
N VAL A 100 -3.83 5.27 -8.05
CA VAL A 100 -3.03 4.20 -8.65
C VAL A 100 -1.54 4.44 -8.40
N LEU A 101 -0.76 3.39 -8.21
CA LEU A 101 0.69 3.44 -8.28
C LEU A 101 1.13 3.01 -9.67
N PHE A 102 1.74 3.95 -10.42
CA PHE A 102 2.43 3.62 -11.65
C PHE A 102 3.90 3.26 -11.34
N ASP A 103 4.21 1.97 -11.50
CA ASP A 103 5.54 1.44 -11.30
C ASP A 103 6.33 1.51 -12.61
N ALA A 104 7.23 2.48 -12.69
CA ALA A 104 8.13 2.73 -13.80
C ALA A 104 9.60 2.37 -13.46
N SER A 105 9.81 1.61 -12.39
CA SER A 105 11.13 1.34 -11.80
C SER A 105 12.05 0.48 -12.67
N ASP A 106 11.50 -0.24 -13.66
CA ASP A 106 12.24 -1.02 -14.64
C ASP A 106 12.67 -0.20 -15.88
N ARG A 107 12.29 1.09 -15.95
CA ARG A 107 12.52 1.98 -17.08
C ARG A 107 13.66 2.97 -16.80
N GLY A 108 14.42 3.34 -17.84
CA GLY A 108 15.37 4.46 -17.70
C GLY A 108 14.64 5.79 -17.46
N LEU A 109 15.27 6.72 -16.75
CA LEU A 109 14.68 7.95 -16.20
C LEU A 109 13.79 8.73 -17.19
N ALA A 110 14.30 8.99 -18.41
CA ALA A 110 13.55 9.77 -19.41
C ALA A 110 12.24 9.08 -19.85
N THR A 111 12.24 7.73 -19.92
CA THR A 111 11.04 6.94 -20.23
C THR A 111 10.10 6.91 -19.04
N ALA A 112 10.61 6.65 -17.84
CA ALA A 112 9.84 6.66 -16.60
C ALA A 112 9.12 8.02 -16.42
N GLU A 113 9.84 9.13 -16.57
CA GLU A 113 9.27 10.47 -16.45
C GLU A 113 8.16 10.73 -17.47
N ARG A 114 8.41 10.44 -18.77
CA ARG A 114 7.43 10.64 -19.83
C ARG A 114 6.16 9.80 -19.60
N GLU A 115 6.33 8.51 -19.31
CA GLU A 115 5.18 7.61 -19.11
C GLU A 115 4.42 7.92 -17.83
N THR A 116 5.10 8.31 -16.76
CA THR A 116 4.46 8.78 -15.53
C THR A 116 3.61 10.03 -15.81
N ALA A 117 4.14 11.02 -16.55
CA ALA A 117 3.36 12.21 -16.90
C ALA A 117 2.11 11.89 -17.75
N GLU A 118 2.21 10.92 -18.66
CA GLU A 118 1.05 10.45 -19.46
C GLU A 118 -0.01 9.77 -18.58
N VAL A 119 0.42 8.94 -17.60
CA VAL A 119 -0.48 8.31 -16.62
C VAL A 119 -1.15 9.36 -15.73
N VAL A 120 -0.39 10.32 -15.24
CA VAL A 120 -0.93 11.44 -14.44
C VAL A 120 -1.98 12.19 -15.21
N ALA A 121 -1.71 12.57 -16.47
CA ALA A 121 -2.68 13.28 -17.29
C ALA A 121 -3.99 12.49 -17.48
N GLN A 122 -3.89 11.18 -17.71
CA GLN A 122 -5.05 10.29 -17.83
C GLN A 122 -5.83 10.16 -16.52
N ALA A 123 -5.14 9.92 -15.41
CA ALA A 123 -5.75 9.68 -14.10
C ALA A 123 -6.41 10.96 -13.56
N HIS A 124 -5.72 12.09 -13.62
CA HIS A 124 -6.25 13.39 -13.16
C HIS A 124 -7.47 13.83 -13.96
N ALA A 125 -7.56 13.53 -15.27
CA ALA A 125 -8.76 13.80 -16.06
C ALA A 125 -10.00 13.06 -15.53
N ALA A 126 -9.82 11.97 -14.82
CA ALA A 126 -10.87 11.19 -14.16
C ALA A 126 -10.99 11.44 -12.64
N GLY A 127 -10.19 12.34 -12.08
CA GLY A 127 -10.15 12.64 -10.65
C GLY A 127 -9.48 11.55 -9.81
N VAL A 128 -8.58 10.77 -10.42
CA VAL A 128 -7.82 9.69 -9.76
C VAL A 128 -6.39 10.17 -9.51
N GLU A 129 -5.88 9.94 -8.30
CA GLU A 129 -4.55 10.37 -7.87
C GLU A 129 -3.47 9.36 -8.30
N VAL A 130 -2.23 9.82 -8.44
CA VAL A 130 -1.11 8.97 -8.90
C VAL A 130 0.04 8.98 -7.90
N GLU A 131 0.41 7.80 -7.46
CA GLU A 131 1.68 7.50 -6.80
C GLU A 131 2.70 7.05 -7.84
N SER A 132 3.96 7.45 -7.70
CA SER A 132 5.03 7.07 -8.62
C SER A 132 6.17 6.39 -7.92
N GLU A 133 6.65 5.28 -8.51
CA GLU A 133 7.91 4.61 -8.20
C GLU A 133 8.78 4.58 -9.47
N ILE A 134 9.93 5.28 -9.44
CA ILE A 134 10.90 5.32 -10.54
C ILE A 134 12.25 4.69 -10.16
N GLU A 135 12.46 4.41 -8.89
CA GLU A 135 13.52 3.56 -8.34
C GLU A 135 12.88 2.25 -7.91
N ASN A 136 13.52 1.11 -8.15
CA ASN A 136 12.93 -0.12 -7.63
C ASN A 136 13.27 -0.31 -6.15
N ILE A 137 12.26 -0.67 -5.38
CA ILE A 137 12.43 -1.25 -4.06
C ILE A 137 12.83 -2.70 -4.24
N ILE A 138 13.95 -3.11 -3.61
CA ILE A 138 14.51 -4.46 -3.77
C ILE A 138 13.48 -5.50 -3.30
N GLY A 139 13.37 -6.59 -4.08
CA GLY A 139 12.43 -7.68 -3.84
C GLY A 139 11.33 -7.74 -4.89
N VAL A 140 10.63 -8.86 -4.93
CA VAL A 140 9.50 -9.10 -5.83
C VAL A 140 8.23 -9.21 -5.01
N GLU A 141 7.26 -8.37 -5.29
CA GLU A 141 5.93 -8.43 -4.69
C GLU A 141 4.87 -8.67 -5.78
N ASP A 142 4.10 -9.75 -5.61
CA ASP A 142 3.04 -10.16 -6.57
C ASP A 142 3.47 -10.24 -8.04
N GLY A 143 4.76 -10.53 -8.28
CA GLY A 143 5.34 -10.69 -9.61
C GLY A 143 5.83 -9.38 -10.24
N VAL A 144 5.85 -8.29 -9.47
CA VAL A 144 6.42 -6.99 -9.84
C VAL A 144 7.66 -6.72 -8.98
N GLY A 145 8.68 -6.10 -9.54
CA GLY A 145 9.92 -5.75 -8.86
C GLY A 145 11.13 -6.55 -9.30
N SER A 146 12.26 -6.37 -8.60
CA SER A 146 13.56 -6.98 -8.88
C SER A 146 14.34 -7.24 -7.59
N ASP A 147 15.02 -8.38 -7.51
CA ASP A 147 15.92 -8.71 -6.39
C ASP A 147 17.25 -7.93 -6.42
N VAL A 148 17.46 -7.11 -7.42
CA VAL A 148 18.64 -6.24 -7.55
C VAL A 148 18.21 -4.78 -7.75
N ALA A 149 19.04 -3.84 -7.29
CA ALA A 149 18.82 -2.42 -7.56
C ALA A 149 19.03 -2.16 -9.07
N LEU A 150 18.01 -1.61 -9.73
CA LEU A 150 18.02 -1.26 -11.15
C LEU A 150 18.47 0.19 -11.35
N HIS A 151 17.89 1.09 -10.57
CA HIS A 151 18.11 2.52 -10.65
C HIS A 151 18.26 3.13 -9.26
N ALA A 152 19.12 4.13 -9.13
CA ALA A 152 19.28 4.94 -7.94
C ALA A 152 19.49 6.41 -8.39
N TYR A 153 18.59 7.27 -7.95
CA TYR A 153 18.59 8.68 -8.27
C TYR A 153 18.92 9.53 -7.04
N SER A 154 19.38 10.75 -7.23
CA SER A 154 19.49 11.71 -6.14
C SER A 154 18.10 12.13 -5.65
N VAL A 155 17.99 12.58 -4.40
CA VAL A 155 16.70 13.12 -3.89
C VAL A 155 16.24 14.35 -4.68
N GLN A 156 17.18 15.12 -5.22
CA GLN A 156 16.85 16.26 -6.10
C GLN A 156 16.21 15.78 -7.40
N GLU A 157 16.75 14.74 -8.05
CA GLU A 157 16.15 14.17 -9.26
C GLU A 157 14.74 13.61 -9.00
N LEU A 158 14.52 12.94 -7.85
CA LEU A 158 13.20 12.46 -7.46
C LEU A 158 12.21 13.62 -7.30
N ALA A 159 12.61 14.69 -6.61
CA ALA A 159 11.77 15.87 -6.42
C ALA A 159 11.47 16.57 -7.74
N ASP A 160 12.48 16.71 -8.62
CA ASP A 160 12.34 17.34 -9.93
C ASP A 160 11.41 16.53 -10.85
N VAL A 161 11.54 15.19 -10.89
CA VAL A 161 10.63 14.32 -11.65
C VAL A 161 9.22 14.41 -11.11
N ALA A 162 9.04 14.34 -9.79
CA ALA A 162 7.73 14.48 -9.18
C ALA A 162 7.07 15.83 -9.52
N GLN A 163 7.85 16.90 -9.55
CA GLN A 163 7.36 18.23 -9.95
C GLN A 163 6.97 18.29 -11.43
N ARG A 164 7.81 17.74 -12.33
CA ARG A 164 7.55 17.80 -13.78
C ARG A 164 6.41 16.89 -14.22
N THR A 165 6.30 15.71 -13.60
CA THR A 165 5.23 14.75 -13.93
C THR A 165 3.89 15.08 -13.30
N GLY A 166 3.88 15.82 -12.20
CA GLY A 166 2.67 16.19 -11.47
C GLY A 166 2.08 15.08 -10.63
N VAL A 167 2.84 14.03 -10.29
CA VAL A 167 2.39 12.94 -9.37
C VAL A 167 1.95 13.49 -8.02
N ASP A 168 1.06 12.77 -7.34
CA ASP A 168 0.50 13.20 -6.06
C ASP A 168 1.30 12.65 -4.88
N LEU A 169 1.84 11.43 -4.98
CA LEU A 169 2.65 10.77 -3.97
C LEU A 169 3.93 10.20 -4.58
N VAL A 170 4.99 10.07 -3.78
CA VAL A 170 6.30 9.58 -4.22
C VAL A 170 6.75 8.41 -3.36
N ALA A 171 7.10 7.29 -3.99
CA ALA A 171 7.66 6.10 -3.36
C ALA A 171 9.16 5.96 -3.69
N PRO A 172 10.06 6.55 -2.86
CA PRO A 172 11.50 6.44 -3.06
C PRO A 172 12.05 5.14 -2.45
N GLN A 173 13.20 4.70 -2.93
CA GLN A 173 13.98 3.64 -2.29
C GLN A 173 14.60 4.16 -0.98
N LEU A 174 14.21 3.57 0.16
CA LEU A 174 14.58 4.02 1.51
C LEU A 174 15.40 2.98 2.29
N GLY A 175 16.00 2.01 1.60
CA GLY A 175 16.77 0.92 2.21
C GLY A 175 15.91 -0.25 2.69
N THR A 176 14.62 -0.20 2.42
CA THR A 176 13.66 -1.29 2.66
C THR A 176 13.63 -2.26 1.49
N ALA A 177 13.00 -3.43 1.69
CA ALA A 177 12.80 -4.44 0.67
C ALA A 177 11.41 -5.09 0.80
N HIS A 178 10.86 -5.55 -0.31
CA HIS A 178 9.63 -6.33 -0.33
C HIS A 178 9.84 -7.74 0.23
N GLY A 179 8.82 -8.29 0.89
CA GLY A 179 8.86 -9.62 1.48
C GLY A 179 9.49 -9.67 2.87
N GLU A 180 9.90 -10.87 3.30
CA GLU A 180 10.61 -11.06 4.56
C GLU A 180 12.10 -10.74 4.39
N TYR A 181 12.67 -9.97 5.31
CA TYR A 181 14.08 -9.62 5.30
C TYR A 181 14.96 -10.85 5.52
N LYS A 182 15.88 -11.12 4.59
CA LYS A 182 16.91 -12.18 4.71
C LYS A 182 18.15 -11.72 5.50
N ALA A 183 18.33 -10.42 5.65
CA ALA A 183 19.39 -9.76 6.41
C ALA A 183 18.86 -8.42 6.95
N ALA A 184 19.53 -7.86 7.96
CA ALA A 184 19.15 -6.56 8.50
C ALA A 184 19.22 -5.47 7.39
N PRO A 185 18.15 -4.71 7.14
CA PRO A 185 18.15 -3.68 6.12
C PRO A 185 19.02 -2.48 6.53
N VAL A 186 19.57 -1.78 5.55
CA VAL A 186 20.25 -0.49 5.76
C VAL A 186 19.21 0.61 5.52
N LEU A 187 18.47 0.95 6.57
CA LEU A 187 17.37 1.91 6.50
C LEU A 187 17.88 3.35 6.31
N ARG A 188 17.16 4.12 5.49
CA ARG A 188 17.52 5.48 5.08
C ARG A 188 16.44 6.53 5.42
N PRO A 189 16.09 6.73 6.71
CA PRO A 189 15.17 7.81 7.10
C PRO A 189 15.75 9.20 6.83
N ASP A 190 17.08 9.34 6.80
CA ASP A 190 17.79 10.54 6.35
C ASP A 190 17.36 10.96 4.94
N ARG A 191 17.32 10.00 4.02
CA ARG A 191 16.91 10.23 2.63
C ARG A 191 15.44 10.65 2.50
N ALA A 192 14.57 10.05 3.30
CA ALA A 192 13.16 10.47 3.37
C ALA A 192 13.05 11.94 3.83
N ARG A 193 13.82 12.32 4.86
CA ARG A 193 13.84 13.70 5.38
C ARG A 193 14.37 14.70 4.35
N GLU A 194 15.43 14.36 3.63
CA GLU A 194 15.98 15.19 2.56
C GLU A 194 14.93 15.40 1.46
N LEU A 195 14.24 14.32 1.03
CA LEU A 195 13.18 14.44 0.02
C LEU A 195 12.00 15.28 0.54
N ALA A 196 11.60 15.08 1.78
CA ALA A 196 10.51 15.86 2.42
C ALA A 196 10.80 17.37 2.49
N ALA A 197 12.07 17.77 2.49
CA ALA A 197 12.47 19.17 2.45
C ALA A 197 12.41 19.77 1.03
N LEU A 198 12.39 18.94 -0.02
CA LEU A 198 12.39 19.36 -1.42
C LEU A 198 10.99 19.33 -2.08
N THR A 199 10.03 18.60 -1.47
CA THR A 199 8.68 18.46 -2.02
C THR A 199 7.62 18.50 -0.94
N ASP A 200 6.44 19.02 -1.26
CA ASP A 200 5.23 18.96 -0.44
C ASP A 200 4.43 17.67 -0.63
N ARG A 201 4.83 16.82 -1.58
CA ARG A 201 4.16 15.55 -1.85
C ARG A 201 4.38 14.58 -0.71
N PRO A 202 3.34 13.84 -0.28
CA PRO A 202 3.50 12.74 0.67
C PRO A 202 4.51 11.71 0.19
N ILE A 203 5.35 11.25 1.13
CA ILE A 203 6.33 10.19 0.88
C ILE A 203 5.76 8.87 1.36
N VAL A 204 5.88 7.85 0.51
CA VAL A 204 5.38 6.52 0.77
C VAL A 204 6.53 5.58 1.14
N LEU A 205 6.37 4.83 2.22
CA LEU A 205 7.29 3.76 2.63
C LEU A 205 6.75 2.41 2.16
N HIS A 206 7.49 1.75 1.29
CA HIS A 206 7.25 0.36 0.89
C HIS A 206 8.13 -0.61 1.67
N GLY A 207 7.82 -1.92 1.63
CA GLY A 207 8.63 -2.96 2.26
C GLY A 207 8.65 -2.90 3.78
N GLY A 208 7.52 -2.53 4.40
CA GLY A 208 7.42 -2.36 5.85
C GLY A 208 7.39 -3.66 6.67
N THR A 209 7.13 -4.83 6.05
CA THR A 209 7.01 -6.09 6.79
C THR A 209 8.33 -6.49 7.47
N GLY A 210 8.30 -6.66 8.80
CA GLY A 210 9.48 -7.05 9.58
C GLY A 210 10.33 -5.89 10.10
N LEU A 211 9.95 -4.65 9.84
CA LEU A 211 10.50 -3.48 10.52
C LEU A 211 9.98 -3.42 11.97
N ARG A 212 10.75 -2.79 12.86
CA ARG A 212 10.36 -2.57 14.27
C ARG A 212 9.59 -1.25 14.39
N ALA A 213 8.81 -1.12 15.45
CA ALA A 213 8.04 0.10 15.74
C ALA A 213 8.92 1.37 15.73
N GLU A 214 10.16 1.28 16.23
CA GLU A 214 11.12 2.38 16.22
C GLU A 214 11.58 2.77 14.81
N ASP A 215 11.67 1.82 13.89
CA ASP A 215 12.04 2.05 12.49
C ASP A 215 10.90 2.79 11.78
N PHE A 216 9.64 2.36 11.97
CA PHE A 216 8.47 3.07 11.47
C PHE A 216 8.41 4.50 12.00
N ARG A 217 8.65 4.67 13.32
CA ARG A 217 8.66 6.02 13.91
C ARG A 217 9.71 6.91 13.27
N ALA A 218 10.91 6.41 13.03
CA ALA A 218 11.99 7.16 12.38
C ALA A 218 11.61 7.62 10.96
N PHE A 219 10.90 6.78 10.17
CA PHE A 219 10.42 7.16 8.85
C PHE A 219 9.26 8.16 8.91
N ILE A 220 8.33 8.01 9.84
CA ILE A 220 7.22 8.94 10.03
C ILE A 220 7.76 10.32 10.43
N ASP A 221 8.70 10.37 11.37
CA ASP A 221 9.38 11.61 11.79
C ASP A 221 10.24 12.23 10.66
N ALA A 222 10.61 11.42 9.67
CA ALA A 222 11.30 11.87 8.45
C ALA A 222 10.34 12.36 7.35
N GLY A 223 9.02 12.22 7.53
CA GLY A 223 8.00 12.71 6.60
C GLY A 223 7.27 11.66 5.78
N CYS A 224 7.52 10.36 6.03
CA CYS A 224 6.69 9.30 5.44
C CYS A 224 5.30 9.30 6.08
N SER A 225 4.25 9.27 5.27
CA SER A 225 2.86 9.40 5.74
C SER A 225 1.87 8.40 5.14
N LYS A 226 2.32 7.53 4.26
CA LYS A 226 1.65 6.30 3.80
C LYS A 226 2.65 5.16 3.96
N ILE A 227 2.24 4.04 4.53
CA ILE A 227 3.10 2.86 4.70
C ILE A 227 2.38 1.62 4.17
N ASN A 228 3.03 0.94 3.23
CA ASN A 228 2.49 -0.24 2.58
C ASN A 228 2.72 -1.50 3.41
N ILE A 229 1.66 -2.27 3.62
CA ILE A 229 1.66 -3.56 4.31
C ILE A 229 0.98 -4.61 3.42
N SER A 230 1.76 -5.58 2.98
CA SER A 230 1.28 -6.67 2.14
C SER A 230 1.66 -8.04 2.70
N THR A 231 2.96 -8.35 2.80
CA THR A 231 3.46 -9.66 3.23
C THR A 231 2.96 -10.06 4.63
N ALA A 232 2.86 -9.11 5.57
CA ALA A 232 2.35 -9.40 6.92
C ALA A 232 0.90 -9.91 6.88
N VAL A 233 0.04 -9.31 6.05
CA VAL A 233 -1.35 -9.75 5.87
C VAL A 233 -1.40 -11.13 5.22
N LYS A 234 -0.67 -11.33 4.11
CA LYS A 234 -0.58 -12.62 3.41
C LYS A 234 -0.10 -13.74 4.33
N THR A 235 0.93 -13.46 5.13
CA THR A 235 1.48 -14.43 6.08
C THR A 235 0.48 -14.77 7.19
N SER A 236 -0.18 -13.77 7.77
CA SER A 236 -1.22 -13.98 8.80
C SER A 236 -2.39 -14.79 8.26
N TYR A 237 -2.85 -14.47 7.04
CA TYR A 237 -3.90 -15.20 6.33
C TYR A 237 -3.54 -16.68 6.16
N MET A 238 -2.36 -16.96 5.57
CA MET A 238 -1.93 -18.32 5.24
C MET A 238 -1.63 -19.15 6.47
N ARG A 239 -0.99 -18.59 7.50
CA ARG A 239 -0.70 -19.30 8.76
C ARG A 239 -1.98 -19.67 9.49
N SER A 240 -2.95 -18.76 9.58
CA SER A 240 -4.25 -19.06 10.19
C SER A 240 -5.00 -20.17 9.45
N ALA A 241 -4.98 -20.15 8.12
CA ALA A 241 -5.57 -21.22 7.30
C ALA A 241 -4.87 -22.57 7.55
N GLU A 242 -3.52 -22.60 7.60
CA GLU A 242 -2.73 -23.80 7.86
C GLU A 242 -3.04 -24.39 9.24
N GLU A 243 -3.07 -23.56 10.28
CA GLU A 243 -3.41 -23.98 11.65
C GLU A 243 -4.83 -24.57 11.73
N HIS A 244 -5.81 -23.89 11.11
CA HIS A 244 -7.19 -24.39 11.05
C HIS A 244 -7.27 -25.74 10.34
N LEU A 245 -6.62 -25.88 9.18
CA LEU A 245 -6.63 -27.13 8.40
C LEU A 245 -5.93 -28.27 9.13
N ALA A 246 -4.86 -28.00 9.89
CA ALA A 246 -4.23 -29.00 10.75
C ALA A 246 -5.19 -29.50 11.83
N GLY A 247 -5.92 -28.61 12.50
CA GLY A 247 -6.95 -28.94 13.48
C GLY A 247 -8.14 -29.71 12.88
N ALA A 248 -8.61 -29.28 11.69
CA ALA A 248 -9.68 -29.96 10.96
C ALA A 248 -9.30 -31.40 10.58
N ARG A 249 -8.06 -31.59 10.13
CA ARG A 249 -7.53 -32.95 9.84
C ARG A 249 -7.48 -33.83 11.07
N ALA A 250 -7.03 -33.30 12.20
CA ALA A 250 -6.90 -34.06 13.46
C ALA A 250 -8.28 -34.45 14.04
N SER A 251 -9.27 -33.57 13.92
CA SER A 251 -10.62 -33.79 14.50
C SER A 251 -11.62 -34.42 13.54
N GLY A 252 -11.32 -34.45 12.24
CA GLY A 252 -12.26 -34.87 11.19
C GLY A 252 -13.37 -33.86 10.92
N ARG A 253 -13.28 -32.62 11.46
CA ARG A 253 -14.29 -31.57 11.31
C ARG A 253 -13.87 -30.57 10.23
N TRP A 254 -14.56 -30.58 9.10
CA TRP A 254 -14.31 -29.72 7.96
C TRP A 254 -15.38 -28.62 7.90
N ASP A 255 -15.11 -27.44 8.51
CA ASP A 255 -16.02 -26.31 8.62
C ASP A 255 -15.41 -25.03 8.00
N PRO A 256 -15.63 -24.75 6.70
CA PRO A 256 -15.10 -23.58 6.05
C PRO A 256 -15.48 -22.25 6.72
N PRO A 257 -16.75 -22.01 7.18
CA PRO A 257 -17.10 -20.79 7.86
C PRO A 257 -16.29 -20.52 9.15
N SER A 258 -15.91 -21.58 9.87
CA SER A 258 -15.04 -21.47 11.04
C SER A 258 -13.63 -21.05 10.64
N MET A 259 -13.08 -21.65 9.57
CA MET A 259 -11.79 -21.25 9.02
C MET A 259 -11.79 -19.77 8.59
N PHE A 260 -12.86 -19.32 7.96
CA PHE A 260 -12.98 -17.92 7.52
C PHE A 260 -12.97 -16.95 8.71
N ARG A 261 -13.61 -17.29 9.84
CA ARG A 261 -13.55 -16.49 11.07
C ARG A 261 -12.12 -16.42 11.64
N ASP A 262 -11.41 -17.55 11.67
CA ASP A 262 -10.05 -17.62 12.20
C ASP A 262 -9.10 -16.76 11.35
N ILE A 263 -9.20 -16.85 10.02
CA ILE A 263 -8.43 -16.02 9.08
C ILE A 263 -8.74 -14.54 9.28
N SER A 264 -10.03 -14.16 9.34
CA SER A 264 -10.43 -12.77 9.56
C SER A 264 -9.85 -12.21 10.87
N ALA A 265 -9.92 -12.99 11.95
CA ALA A 265 -9.37 -12.57 13.24
C ALA A 265 -7.84 -12.37 13.20
N ALA A 266 -7.11 -13.26 12.51
CA ALA A 266 -5.67 -13.16 12.36
C ALA A 266 -5.26 -11.92 11.53
N VAL A 267 -5.97 -11.65 10.44
CA VAL A 267 -5.74 -10.46 9.60
C VAL A 267 -6.07 -9.18 10.38
N GLN A 268 -7.21 -9.14 11.10
CA GLN A 268 -7.57 -7.99 11.94
C GLN A 268 -6.49 -7.68 12.98
N ALA A 269 -5.99 -8.71 13.67
CA ALA A 269 -4.95 -8.55 14.68
C ALA A 269 -3.64 -8.00 14.09
N ALA A 270 -3.23 -8.49 12.93
CA ALA A 270 -2.03 -8.00 12.24
C ALA A 270 -2.17 -6.52 11.83
N VAL A 271 -3.32 -6.14 11.27
CA VAL A 271 -3.59 -4.76 10.84
C VAL A 271 -3.71 -3.82 12.04
N ALA A 272 -4.37 -4.24 13.12
CA ALA A 272 -4.48 -3.46 14.35
C ALA A 272 -3.11 -3.13 14.94
N GLY A 273 -2.16 -4.09 14.93
CA GLY A 273 -0.78 -3.86 15.34
C GLY A 273 -0.10 -2.75 14.53
N HIS A 274 -0.21 -2.79 13.21
CA HIS A 274 0.37 -1.75 12.35
C HIS A 274 -0.31 -0.38 12.51
N ILE A 275 -1.63 -0.34 12.73
CA ILE A 275 -2.35 0.92 13.03
C ILE A 275 -1.74 1.60 14.27
N GLU A 276 -1.46 0.84 15.32
CA GLU A 276 -0.81 1.36 16.54
C GLU A 276 0.64 1.81 16.27
N GLU A 277 1.43 0.99 15.56
CA GLU A 277 2.82 1.32 15.21
C GLU A 277 2.93 2.58 14.36
N PHE A 278 1.96 2.84 13.47
CA PHE A 278 1.95 4.02 12.60
C PHE A 278 1.35 5.26 13.28
N GLY A 279 0.78 5.12 14.48
CA GLY A 279 0.16 6.19 15.25
C GLY A 279 -1.13 6.72 14.61
N SER A 280 -1.80 5.91 13.79
CA SER A 280 -3.04 6.28 13.09
C SER A 280 -4.32 5.97 13.88
N ALA A 281 -4.24 5.26 14.99
CA ALA A 281 -5.36 5.02 15.90
C ALA A 281 -5.98 6.34 16.41
N GLY A 282 -7.30 6.46 16.32
CA GLY A 282 -8.04 7.65 16.74
C GLY A 282 -7.87 8.88 15.84
N ARG A 283 -7.39 8.69 14.59
CA ARG A 283 -7.12 9.78 13.63
C ARG A 283 -8.19 9.92 12.53
N ALA A 284 -9.24 9.10 12.55
CA ALA A 284 -10.36 9.18 11.61
C ALA A 284 -11.44 10.16 12.08
#